data_d26ba1cfc5efc43ef6882a04d48aa411
#
_entry.id   d26ba1cfc5efc43ef6882a04d48aa411
#
_cell.length_a   1.000
_cell.length_b   1.000
_cell.length_c   1.000
_cell.angle_alpha   90.00
_cell.angle_beta   90.00
_cell.angle_gamma   90.00
#
_symmetry.space_group_name_H-M   'P 1'
#
loop_
_entity.id
_entity.type
_entity.pdbx_description
1 polymer ?
#
loop_
_entity_poly.entity_id
_entity_poly.type
_entity_poly.pdbx_seq_one_letter_code
_entity_poly.pdbx_strand_id
1 'polypeptide(L)'
;MRILSLDTASPFPSLAACDGDGVETSRALPQNAAESLPLAVKALLAEMRLTVRDLDRVAVVSGPGSFTGLRAGLAFARGLARACGIPLVLVPTFAAAHEAVPDPADVLFVLDAGRGDVHAAPRTGSSVLGAGSPRPRSEVEATAFARGISILDLGLLSLPLAAAAACVAARDETTTNTLVYGRPSAAEEKAEERRAGLSARNPVGTP
;
A
#
# COMPACT_ATOMS: atom_id res chain seq x y z
N MET A 1 -8.14 -6.31 20.35
CA MET A 1 -8.50 -6.69 18.96
C MET A 1 -7.27 -7.25 18.30
N ARG A 2 -7.34 -8.46 17.72
CA ARG A 2 -6.21 -9.15 17.08
C ARG A 2 -6.21 -8.89 15.59
N ILE A 3 -5.17 -8.23 15.10
CA ILE A 3 -5.05 -7.81 13.70
C ILE A 3 -3.82 -8.42 13.10
N LEU A 4 -3.96 -9.06 11.94
CA LEU A 4 -2.87 -9.39 11.04
C LEU A 4 -2.80 -8.32 9.95
N SER A 5 -1.64 -7.73 9.76
CA SER A 5 -1.40 -6.72 8.72
C SER A 5 -0.29 -7.14 7.77
N LEU A 6 -0.50 -6.82 6.48
CA LEU A 6 0.40 -7.18 5.39
C LEU A 6 0.77 -5.96 4.56
N ASP A 7 2.05 -5.83 4.29
CA ASP A 7 2.57 -4.95 3.26
C ASP A 7 3.46 -5.74 2.30
N THR A 8 3.03 -5.86 1.07
CA THR A 8 3.77 -6.48 -0.03
C THR A 8 4.00 -5.51 -1.18
N ALA A 9 3.57 -4.27 -1.00
CA ALA A 9 3.50 -3.25 -2.03
C ALA A 9 4.60 -2.20 -1.93
N SER A 10 5.09 -1.95 -0.71
CA SER A 10 6.17 -0.99 -0.47
C SER A 10 7.54 -1.55 -0.86
N PRO A 11 8.57 -0.69 -0.95
CA PRO A 11 9.95 -1.14 -1.17
C PRO A 11 10.49 -2.07 -0.07
N PHE A 12 9.89 -2.06 1.11
CA PHE A 12 10.28 -2.89 2.26
C PHE A 12 9.09 -3.73 2.74
N PRO A 13 8.77 -4.84 2.02
CA PRO A 13 7.65 -5.69 2.36
C PRO A 13 7.73 -6.20 3.79
N SER A 14 6.59 -6.27 4.47
CA SER A 14 6.56 -6.64 5.89
C SER A 14 5.24 -7.28 6.29
N LEU A 15 5.27 -8.00 7.43
CA LEU A 15 4.10 -8.48 8.16
C LEU A 15 4.10 -7.91 9.57
N ALA A 16 2.93 -7.73 10.14
CA ALA A 16 2.78 -7.42 11.56
C ALA A 16 1.54 -8.09 12.13
N ALA A 17 1.59 -8.38 13.41
CA ALA A 17 0.43 -8.82 14.16
C ALA A 17 0.37 -8.10 15.51
N CYS A 18 -0.84 -7.79 15.96
CA CYS A 18 -1.08 -7.18 17.25
C CYS A 18 -2.20 -7.92 18.00
N ASP A 19 -2.13 -7.84 19.33
CA ASP A 19 -3.17 -8.31 20.25
C ASP A 19 -3.48 -7.18 21.24
N GLY A 20 -4.59 -6.46 21.02
CA GLY A 20 -4.94 -5.29 21.83
C GLY A 20 -4.60 -3.94 21.17
N ASP A 21 -3.94 -3.05 21.89
CA ASP A 21 -3.74 -1.64 21.49
C ASP A 21 -2.37 -1.36 20.84
N GLY A 22 -1.56 -2.39 20.61
CA GLY A 22 -0.21 -2.23 20.07
C GLY A 22 0.21 -3.34 19.10
N VAL A 23 1.26 -3.08 18.33
CA VAL A 23 1.93 -4.08 17.50
C VAL A 23 2.89 -4.88 18.38
N GLU A 24 2.62 -6.17 18.56
CA GLU A 24 3.46 -7.03 19.39
C GLU A 24 4.61 -7.64 18.59
N THR A 25 4.39 -7.91 17.30
CA THR A 25 5.41 -8.54 16.47
C THR A 25 5.34 -8.05 15.03
N SER A 26 6.50 -7.79 14.45
CA SER A 26 6.62 -7.44 13.03
C SER A 26 7.82 -8.14 12.40
N ARG A 27 7.73 -8.39 11.09
CA ARG A 27 8.78 -9.09 10.34
C ARG A 27 8.91 -8.53 8.94
N ALA A 28 10.15 -8.26 8.53
CA ALA A 28 10.46 -7.98 7.14
C ALA A 28 10.24 -9.24 6.28
N LEU A 29 9.80 -9.01 5.05
CA LEU A 29 9.62 -10.04 4.04
C LEU A 29 10.62 -9.85 2.90
N PRO A 30 10.99 -10.91 2.18
CA PRO A 30 11.77 -10.75 0.94
C PRO A 30 10.95 -10.03 -0.13
N GLN A 31 11.62 -9.43 -1.12
CA GLN A 31 11.00 -8.68 -2.20
C GLN A 31 9.99 -9.49 -3.05
N ASN A 32 10.15 -10.81 -3.12
CA ASN A 32 9.24 -11.74 -3.80
C ASN A 32 8.35 -12.50 -2.80
N ALA A 33 7.87 -11.81 -1.78
CA ALA A 33 7.18 -12.40 -0.62
C ALA A 33 5.91 -13.20 -0.96
N ALA A 34 5.33 -13.06 -2.16
CA ALA A 34 4.05 -13.67 -2.50
C ALA A 34 3.99 -15.18 -2.21
N GLU A 35 5.04 -15.92 -2.55
CA GLU A 35 5.11 -17.37 -2.36
C GLU A 35 5.32 -17.77 -0.90
N SER A 36 6.00 -16.92 -0.13
CA SER A 36 6.33 -17.18 1.27
C SER A 36 5.26 -16.69 2.26
N LEU A 37 4.29 -15.89 1.82
CA LEU A 37 3.25 -15.29 2.69
C LEU A 37 2.55 -16.30 3.61
N PRO A 38 2.05 -17.45 3.14
CA PRO A 38 1.34 -18.39 4.02
C PRO A 38 2.22 -18.91 5.15
N LEU A 39 3.48 -19.23 4.85
CA LEU A 39 4.43 -19.74 5.84
C LEU A 39 4.89 -18.64 6.80
N ALA A 40 5.12 -17.43 6.27
CA ALA A 40 5.52 -16.28 7.08
C ALA A 40 4.42 -15.87 8.06
N VAL A 41 3.16 -15.84 7.61
CA VAL A 41 2.00 -15.56 8.48
C VAL A 41 1.85 -16.64 9.55
N LYS A 42 1.95 -17.92 9.17
CA LYS A 42 1.88 -19.01 10.13
C LYS A 42 2.97 -18.89 11.20
N ALA A 43 4.21 -18.59 10.81
CA ALA A 43 5.32 -18.43 11.73
C ALA A 43 5.12 -17.24 12.67
N LEU A 44 4.70 -16.08 12.13
CA LEU A 44 4.43 -14.88 12.91
C LEU A 44 3.34 -15.09 13.97
N LEU A 45 2.23 -15.70 13.60
CA LEU A 45 1.14 -15.98 14.53
C LEU A 45 1.54 -17.03 15.59
N ALA A 46 2.34 -18.03 15.21
CA ALA A 46 2.83 -19.03 16.16
C ALA A 46 3.72 -18.42 17.25
N GLU A 47 4.53 -17.40 16.94
CA GLU A 47 5.31 -16.66 17.94
C GLU A 47 4.43 -16.00 19.01
N MET A 48 3.25 -15.53 18.60
CA MET A 48 2.25 -14.95 19.50
C MET A 48 1.31 -16.03 20.12
N ARG A 49 1.53 -17.30 19.84
CA ARG A 49 0.64 -18.41 20.24
C ARG A 49 -0.78 -18.28 19.72
N LEU A 50 -0.91 -17.66 18.54
CA LEU A 50 -2.17 -17.45 17.83
C LEU A 50 -2.27 -18.35 16.59
N THR A 51 -3.49 -18.51 16.13
CA THR A 51 -3.84 -19.11 14.85
C THR A 51 -4.62 -18.10 14.01
N VAL A 52 -4.84 -18.38 12.74
CA VAL A 52 -5.66 -17.51 11.87
C VAL A 52 -7.12 -17.39 12.35
N ARG A 53 -7.60 -18.34 13.14
CA ARG A 53 -8.97 -18.34 13.70
C ARG A 53 -9.13 -17.41 14.90
N ASP A 54 -8.00 -17.01 15.49
CA ASP A 54 -7.99 -16.08 16.62
C ASP A 54 -8.01 -14.63 16.18
N LEU A 55 -7.88 -14.36 14.87
CA LEU A 55 -7.85 -13.02 14.31
C LEU A 55 -9.25 -12.40 14.27
N ASP A 56 -9.33 -11.13 14.63
CA ASP A 56 -10.56 -10.32 14.55
C ASP A 56 -10.62 -9.56 13.22
N ARG A 57 -9.45 -9.29 12.60
CA ARG A 57 -9.34 -8.45 11.40
C ARG A 57 -8.07 -8.75 10.61
N VAL A 58 -8.13 -8.57 9.29
CA VAL A 58 -6.95 -8.52 8.42
C VAL A 58 -6.82 -7.12 7.85
N ALA A 59 -5.61 -6.55 7.87
CA ALA A 59 -5.28 -5.32 7.20
C ALA A 59 -4.28 -5.58 6.05
N VAL A 60 -4.36 -4.81 4.98
CA VAL A 60 -3.39 -4.87 3.88
C VAL A 60 -3.12 -3.50 3.31
N VAL A 61 -1.84 -3.21 3.05
CA VAL A 61 -1.45 -1.98 2.35
C VAL A 61 -1.95 -2.04 0.91
N SER A 62 -2.75 -1.03 0.53
CA SER A 62 -3.57 -1.03 -0.70
C SER A 62 -3.03 -0.13 -1.81
N GLY A 63 -1.83 0.43 -1.65
CA GLY A 63 -1.16 1.26 -2.65
C GLY A 63 -1.25 2.77 -2.38
N PRO A 64 -0.52 3.53 -3.19
CA PRO A 64 0.30 3.11 -4.33
C PRO A 64 1.51 2.25 -3.93
N GLY A 65 2.05 1.51 -4.91
CA GLY A 65 3.21 0.65 -4.73
C GLY A 65 3.38 -0.38 -5.84
N SER A 66 4.19 -1.41 -5.60
CA SER A 66 4.44 -2.49 -6.53
C SER A 66 3.14 -3.16 -6.99
N PHE A 67 2.87 -3.16 -8.29
CA PHE A 67 1.67 -3.75 -8.88
C PHE A 67 1.52 -5.25 -8.57
N THR A 68 2.61 -6.00 -8.71
CA THR A 68 2.63 -7.43 -8.39
C THR A 68 2.44 -7.66 -6.90
N GLY A 69 3.11 -6.87 -6.07
CA GLY A 69 2.98 -6.93 -4.62
C GLY A 69 1.57 -6.64 -4.15
N LEU A 70 0.93 -5.58 -4.66
CA LEU A 70 -0.45 -5.23 -4.34
C LEU A 70 -1.42 -6.37 -4.64
N ARG A 71 -1.31 -6.99 -5.82
CA ARG A 71 -2.18 -8.10 -6.20
C ARG A 71 -1.98 -9.33 -5.33
N ALA A 72 -0.73 -9.68 -5.05
CA ALA A 72 -0.41 -10.84 -4.23
C ALA A 72 -0.90 -10.67 -2.78
N GLY A 73 -0.56 -9.55 -2.15
CA GLY A 73 -0.99 -9.24 -0.79
C GLY A 73 -2.50 -9.18 -0.65
N LEU A 74 -3.17 -8.50 -1.57
CA LEU A 74 -4.63 -8.40 -1.55
C LEU A 74 -5.32 -9.74 -1.78
N ALA A 75 -4.84 -10.55 -2.75
CA ALA A 75 -5.42 -11.87 -3.01
C ALA A 75 -5.30 -12.76 -1.77
N PHE A 76 -4.14 -12.77 -1.14
CA PHE A 76 -3.91 -13.51 0.11
C PHE A 76 -4.78 -12.99 1.25
N ALA A 77 -4.78 -11.68 1.50
CA ALA A 77 -5.56 -11.06 2.58
C ALA A 77 -7.07 -11.29 2.41
N ARG A 78 -7.60 -11.16 1.18
CA ARG A 78 -9.02 -11.47 0.89
C ARG A 78 -9.36 -12.93 1.10
N GLY A 79 -8.50 -13.83 0.63
CA GLY A 79 -8.69 -15.27 0.83
C GLY A 79 -8.74 -15.62 2.31
N LEU A 80 -7.80 -15.10 3.09
CA LEU A 80 -7.74 -15.31 4.53
C LEU A 80 -8.95 -14.74 5.26
N ALA A 81 -9.26 -13.44 5.04
CA ALA A 81 -10.39 -12.77 5.67
C ALA A 81 -11.72 -13.50 5.36
N ARG A 82 -11.93 -13.93 4.11
CA ARG A 82 -13.10 -14.70 3.70
C ARG A 82 -13.15 -16.08 4.37
N ALA A 83 -12.03 -16.79 4.46
CA ALA A 83 -11.97 -18.11 5.08
C ALA A 83 -12.24 -18.06 6.59
N CYS A 84 -11.84 -16.98 7.25
CA CYS A 84 -12.07 -16.76 8.68
C CYS A 84 -13.40 -16.05 9.00
N GLY A 85 -14.08 -15.49 8.00
CA GLY A 85 -15.33 -14.72 8.21
C GLY A 85 -15.10 -13.38 8.91
N ILE A 86 -13.92 -12.77 8.75
CA ILE A 86 -13.52 -11.53 9.44
C ILE A 86 -13.35 -10.38 8.47
N PRO A 87 -13.44 -9.11 8.93
CA PRO A 87 -13.27 -7.93 8.10
C PRO A 87 -11.86 -7.84 7.48
N LEU A 88 -11.79 -7.32 6.25
CA LEU A 88 -10.57 -6.89 5.58
C LEU A 88 -10.53 -5.36 5.52
N VAL A 89 -9.44 -4.76 5.98
CA VAL A 89 -9.21 -3.32 5.93
C VAL A 89 -8.12 -3.02 4.90
N LEU A 90 -8.42 -2.12 3.96
CA LEU A 90 -7.47 -1.63 2.98
C LEU A 90 -6.85 -0.33 3.50
N VAL A 91 -5.53 -0.32 3.71
CA VAL A 91 -4.82 0.85 4.26
C VAL A 91 -3.98 1.48 3.15
N PRO A 92 -4.23 2.74 2.75
CA PRO A 92 -3.41 3.43 1.76
C PRO A 92 -1.93 3.51 2.22
N THR A 93 -1.00 3.34 1.28
CA THR A 93 0.45 3.36 1.58
C THR A 93 0.88 4.60 2.33
N PHE A 94 0.41 5.78 1.92
CA PHE A 94 0.78 7.02 2.58
C PHE A 94 0.08 7.24 3.94
N ALA A 95 -1.07 6.62 4.16
CA ALA A 95 -1.68 6.59 5.49
C ALA A 95 -0.85 5.73 6.47
N ALA A 96 -0.38 4.57 6.01
CA ALA A 96 0.55 3.75 6.78
C ALA A 96 1.89 4.47 7.02
N ALA A 97 2.42 5.16 6.01
CA ALA A 97 3.65 5.94 6.14
C ALA A 97 3.50 7.10 7.12
N HIS A 98 2.36 7.78 7.12
CA HIS A 98 2.05 8.83 8.08
C HIS A 98 2.07 8.30 9.52
N GLU A 99 1.47 7.16 9.76
CA GLU A 99 1.46 6.51 11.07
C GLU A 99 2.85 6.04 11.51
N ALA A 100 3.69 5.59 10.56
CA ALA A 100 5.04 5.11 10.83
C ALA A 100 6.04 6.23 11.14
N VAL A 101 5.74 7.48 10.77
CA VAL A 101 6.64 8.64 10.97
C VAL A 101 6.08 9.52 12.08
N PRO A 102 6.64 9.48 13.29
CA PRO A 102 6.08 10.15 14.47
C PRO A 102 6.20 11.67 14.46
N ASP A 103 7.10 12.23 13.64
CA ASP A 103 7.30 13.69 13.57
C ASP A 103 6.10 14.37 12.90
N PRO A 104 5.43 15.33 13.54
CA PRO A 104 4.29 16.05 12.97
C PRO A 104 4.65 17.10 11.92
N ALA A 105 5.93 17.26 11.55
CA ALA A 105 6.36 18.25 10.57
C ALA A 105 5.67 18.06 9.23
N ASP A 106 5.41 19.16 8.54
CA ASP A 106 4.89 19.14 7.16
C ASP A 106 5.96 18.58 6.22
N VAL A 107 5.61 17.51 5.55
CA VAL A 107 6.51 16.81 4.63
C VAL A 107 5.77 16.35 3.38
N LEU A 108 6.51 16.11 2.32
CA LEU A 108 6.01 15.48 1.11
C LEU A 108 6.52 14.02 1.08
N PHE A 109 5.62 13.07 1.30
CA PHE A 109 5.95 11.68 1.05
C PHE A 109 6.06 11.44 -0.45
N VAL A 110 7.12 10.73 -0.87
CA VAL A 110 7.27 10.29 -2.25
C VAL A 110 7.54 8.80 -2.30
N LEU A 111 7.05 8.16 -3.36
CA LEU A 111 7.26 6.75 -3.65
C LEU A 111 7.49 6.58 -5.15
N ASP A 112 8.50 5.83 -5.53
CA ASP A 112 8.81 5.56 -6.94
C ASP A 112 7.61 4.93 -7.67
N ALA A 113 7.28 5.48 -8.82
CA ALA A 113 6.23 5.00 -9.72
C ALA A 113 6.79 4.39 -11.01
N GLY A 114 8.13 4.28 -11.09
CA GLY A 114 8.86 3.82 -12.27
C GLY A 114 8.98 4.87 -13.37
N ARG A 115 9.93 4.67 -14.27
CA ARG A 115 10.18 5.54 -15.43
C ARG A 115 10.55 6.99 -15.07
N GLY A 116 11.09 7.23 -13.87
CA GLY A 116 11.45 8.56 -13.38
C GLY A 116 10.30 9.37 -12.77
N ASP A 117 9.13 8.77 -12.66
CA ASP A 117 7.97 9.37 -11.98
C ASP A 117 7.87 8.92 -10.53
N VAL A 118 7.17 9.71 -9.73
CA VAL A 118 6.86 9.40 -8.34
C VAL A 118 5.39 9.65 -8.03
N HIS A 119 4.84 8.84 -7.13
CA HIS A 119 3.66 9.21 -6.37
C HIS A 119 4.07 10.18 -5.27
N ALA A 120 3.29 11.22 -5.05
CA ALA A 120 3.56 12.18 -4.01
C ALA A 120 2.28 12.46 -3.21
N ALA A 121 2.42 12.53 -1.88
CA ALA A 121 1.33 12.84 -0.97
C ALA A 121 1.81 13.82 0.11
N PRO A 122 1.28 15.05 0.15
CA PRO A 122 1.61 15.99 1.20
C PRO A 122 0.99 15.55 2.52
N ARG A 123 1.80 15.64 3.57
CA ARG A 123 1.35 15.57 4.95
C ARG A 123 1.36 16.97 5.54
N THR A 124 0.25 17.36 6.17
CA THR A 124 0.13 18.61 6.90
C THR A 124 -0.43 18.31 8.28
N GLY A 125 0.38 18.49 9.30
CA GLY A 125 0.03 18.12 10.68
C GLY A 125 -0.36 16.64 10.80
N SER A 126 -1.57 16.36 11.28
CA SER A 126 -2.10 15.00 11.49
C SER A 126 -2.80 14.41 10.25
N SER A 127 -2.77 15.08 9.11
CA SER A 127 -3.47 14.64 7.91
C SER A 127 -2.51 14.36 6.77
N VAL A 128 -2.78 13.29 6.03
CA VAL A 128 -2.15 12.99 4.75
C VAL A 128 -3.18 13.04 3.64
N LEU A 129 -2.90 13.80 2.60
CA LEU A 129 -3.75 13.81 1.40
C LEU A 129 -3.46 12.58 0.56
N GLY A 130 -4.48 12.06 -0.12
CA GLY A 130 -4.32 10.93 -1.03
C GLY A 130 -3.29 11.21 -2.13
N ALA A 131 -2.60 10.16 -2.57
CA ALA A 131 -1.70 10.27 -3.72
C ALA A 131 -2.49 10.65 -4.98
N GLY A 132 -2.00 11.67 -5.66
CA GLY A 132 -2.44 11.98 -7.02
C GLY A 132 -1.85 11.01 -8.06
N SER A 133 -2.10 11.29 -9.34
CA SER A 133 -1.43 10.60 -10.44
C SER A 133 0.09 10.78 -10.34
N PRO A 134 0.89 9.80 -10.82
CA PRO A 134 2.34 9.93 -10.85
C PRO A 134 2.78 11.14 -11.66
N ARG A 135 3.86 11.80 -11.21
CA ARG A 135 4.46 12.95 -11.87
C ARG A 135 5.98 12.79 -11.94
N PRO A 136 6.66 13.45 -12.89
CA PRO A 136 8.12 13.46 -12.96
C PRO A 136 8.74 13.83 -11.61
N ARG A 137 9.70 13.03 -11.14
CA ARG A 137 10.38 13.28 -9.86
C ARG A 137 10.98 14.68 -9.80
N SER A 138 11.61 15.13 -10.88
CA SER A 138 12.22 16.47 -10.97
C SER A 138 11.22 17.61 -10.75
N GLU A 139 9.98 17.46 -11.26
CA GLU A 139 8.93 18.46 -11.06
C GLU A 139 8.45 18.48 -9.60
N VAL A 140 8.31 17.31 -9.00
CA VAL A 140 7.91 17.17 -7.60
C VAL A 140 8.97 17.77 -6.67
N GLU A 141 10.25 17.48 -6.93
CA GLU A 141 11.38 18.01 -6.16
C GLU A 141 11.51 19.54 -6.29
N ALA A 142 11.39 20.07 -7.51
CA ALA A 142 11.41 21.51 -7.74
C ALA A 142 10.25 22.23 -7.02
N THR A 143 9.06 21.62 -7.03
CA THR A 143 7.89 22.17 -6.33
C THR A 143 8.07 22.16 -4.82
N ALA A 144 8.60 21.08 -4.26
CA ALA A 144 8.87 20.96 -2.83
C ALA A 144 9.94 21.97 -2.39
N PHE A 145 11.03 22.08 -3.15
CA PHE A 145 12.10 23.05 -2.90
C PHE A 145 11.59 24.51 -2.91
N ALA A 146 10.80 24.89 -3.92
CA ALA A 146 10.22 26.23 -4.02
C ALA A 146 9.28 26.59 -2.86
N ARG A 147 8.69 25.59 -2.20
CA ARG A 147 7.80 25.76 -1.04
C ARG A 147 8.49 25.52 0.32
N GLY A 148 9.76 25.19 0.33
CA GLY A 148 10.49 24.86 1.57
C GLY A 148 9.96 23.59 2.27
N ILE A 149 9.38 22.64 1.52
CA ILE A 149 8.82 21.41 2.06
C ILE A 149 9.87 20.30 1.98
N SER A 150 10.13 19.63 3.10
CA SER A 150 11.03 18.47 3.12
C SER A 150 10.39 17.26 2.43
N ILE A 151 11.20 16.49 1.71
CA ILE A 151 10.77 15.26 1.05
C ILE A 151 11.17 14.07 1.91
N LEU A 152 10.22 13.15 2.13
CA LEU A 152 10.45 11.83 2.70
C LEU A 152 10.23 10.77 1.62
N ASP A 153 11.32 10.21 1.12
CA ASP A 153 11.29 9.14 0.11
C ASP A 153 11.13 7.77 0.79
N LEU A 154 9.98 7.14 0.59
CA LEU A 154 9.67 5.84 1.17
C LEU A 154 10.55 4.71 0.61
N GLY A 155 11.19 4.92 -0.53
CA GLY A 155 12.18 3.98 -1.09
C GLY A 155 13.51 3.99 -0.35
N LEU A 156 13.81 5.04 0.42
CA LEU A 156 15.02 5.18 1.21
C LEU A 156 14.81 4.88 2.69
N LEU A 157 13.57 4.88 3.14
CA LEU A 157 13.21 4.65 4.54
C LEU A 157 12.79 3.20 4.72
N SER A 158 13.55 2.45 5.51
CA SER A 158 13.18 1.08 5.90
C SER A 158 12.07 1.11 6.95
N LEU A 159 10.86 1.47 6.54
CA LEU A 159 9.69 1.57 7.42
C LEU A 159 8.86 0.29 7.39
N PRO A 160 8.52 -0.31 8.53
CA PRO A 160 7.64 -1.46 8.61
C PRO A 160 6.16 -1.03 8.44
N LEU A 161 5.75 -0.75 7.21
CA LEU A 161 4.40 -0.24 6.93
C LEU A 161 3.29 -1.19 7.37
N ALA A 162 3.55 -2.50 7.46
CA ALA A 162 2.57 -3.44 7.99
C ALA A 162 2.24 -3.14 9.47
N ALA A 163 3.23 -2.77 10.30
CA ALA A 163 3.00 -2.40 11.69
C ALA A 163 2.12 -1.14 11.79
N ALA A 164 2.46 -0.12 11.03
CA ALA A 164 1.68 1.11 10.96
C ALA A 164 0.26 0.87 10.42
N ALA A 165 0.12 0.03 9.39
CA ALA A 165 -1.18 -0.33 8.83
C ALA A 165 -2.06 -1.08 9.86
N ALA A 166 -1.48 -1.89 10.75
CA ALA A 166 -2.22 -2.51 11.85
C ALA A 166 -2.78 -1.45 12.81
N CYS A 167 -1.97 -0.42 13.15
CA CYS A 167 -2.42 0.69 14.00
C CYS A 167 -3.56 1.50 13.35
N VAL A 168 -3.44 1.81 12.06
CA VAL A 168 -4.52 2.47 11.30
C VAL A 168 -5.78 1.62 11.31
N ALA A 169 -5.67 0.33 11.01
CA ALA A 169 -6.81 -0.59 10.97
C ALA A 169 -7.44 -0.81 12.34
N ALA A 170 -6.71 -0.61 13.43
CA ALA A 170 -7.26 -0.70 14.79
C ALA A 170 -8.22 0.46 15.11
N ARG A 171 -7.97 1.64 14.55
CA ARG A 171 -8.74 2.87 14.80
C ARG A 171 -9.90 3.05 13.82
N ASP A 172 -9.80 2.48 12.62
CA ASP A 172 -10.70 2.77 11.52
C ASP A 172 -11.71 1.64 11.32
N GLU A 173 -13.00 2.03 11.29
CA GLU A 173 -14.11 1.16 10.89
C GLU A 173 -14.38 1.22 9.37
N THR A 174 -13.73 2.12 8.65
CA THR A 174 -13.98 2.39 7.24
C THR A 174 -13.22 1.40 6.34
N THR A 175 -13.93 0.40 5.87
CA THR A 175 -13.45 -0.47 4.79
C THR A 175 -13.51 0.27 3.47
N THR A 176 -12.39 0.79 3.00
CA THR A 176 -12.28 1.24 1.60
C THR A 176 -12.06 0.02 0.71
N ASN A 177 -12.97 -0.23 -0.23
CA ASN A 177 -12.88 -1.39 -1.15
C ASN A 177 -12.05 -1.11 -2.41
N THR A 178 -11.34 0.02 -2.48
CA THR A 178 -10.66 0.47 -3.70
C THR A 178 -9.15 0.31 -3.57
N LEU A 179 -8.56 -0.44 -4.50
CA LEU A 179 -7.10 -0.46 -4.68
C LEU A 179 -6.64 0.80 -5.39
N VAL A 180 -5.57 1.40 -4.92
CA VAL A 180 -4.91 2.52 -5.58
C VAL A 180 -3.77 1.97 -6.44
N TYR A 181 -4.05 1.74 -7.72
CA TYR A 181 -3.01 1.48 -8.71
C TYR A 181 -2.45 2.81 -9.21
N GLY A 182 -1.15 2.95 -9.15
CA GLY A 182 -0.50 4.16 -9.64
C GLY A 182 -0.51 4.28 -11.17
N ARG A 183 -0.36 3.15 -11.85
CA ARG A 183 -0.43 3.03 -13.32
C ARG A 183 -1.15 1.75 -13.71
N PRO A 184 -1.78 1.72 -14.89
CA PRO A 184 -2.19 0.47 -15.51
C PRO A 184 -0.99 -0.47 -15.67
N SER A 185 -1.21 -1.77 -15.65
CA SER A 185 -0.16 -2.72 -15.98
C SER A 185 0.28 -2.54 -17.44
N ALA A 186 1.48 -2.97 -17.77
CA ALA A 186 1.95 -2.94 -19.16
C ALA A 186 0.99 -3.69 -20.13
N ALA A 187 0.23 -4.66 -19.63
CA ALA A 187 -0.78 -5.36 -20.40
C ALA A 187 -2.05 -4.51 -20.59
N GLU A 188 -2.46 -3.76 -19.59
CA GLU A 188 -3.59 -2.83 -19.67
C GLU A 188 -3.25 -1.63 -20.56
N GLU A 189 -2.04 -1.05 -20.44
CA GLU A 189 -1.54 0.01 -21.33
C GLU A 189 -1.60 -0.46 -22.81
N LYS A 190 -1.06 -1.65 -23.12
CA LYS A 190 -1.13 -2.23 -24.47
C LYS A 190 -2.56 -2.52 -24.94
N ALA A 191 -3.46 -2.88 -24.03
CA ALA A 191 -4.86 -3.10 -24.35
C ALA A 191 -5.58 -1.79 -24.67
N GLU A 192 -5.28 -0.72 -23.96
CA GLU A 192 -5.80 0.62 -24.21
C GLU A 192 -5.26 1.19 -25.53
N GLU A 193 -3.95 1.03 -25.81
CA GLU A 193 -3.34 1.41 -27.08
C GLU A 193 -3.99 0.67 -28.27
N ARG A 194 -4.26 -0.62 -28.12
CA ARG A 194 -4.97 -1.41 -29.14
C ARG A 194 -6.40 -0.93 -29.34
N ARG A 195 -7.13 -0.59 -28.27
CA ARG A 195 -8.49 -0.04 -28.34
C ARG A 195 -8.50 1.32 -29.02
N ALA A 196 -7.59 2.21 -28.66
CA ALA A 196 -7.44 3.52 -29.27
C ALA A 196 -7.07 3.39 -30.77
N GLY A 197 -6.15 2.50 -31.12
CA GLY A 197 -5.78 2.23 -32.52
C GLY A 197 -6.90 1.62 -33.36
N LEU A 198 -7.78 0.82 -32.75
CA LEU A 198 -8.97 0.27 -33.40
C LEU A 198 -10.05 1.34 -33.60
N SER A 199 -10.22 2.25 -32.63
CA SER A 199 -11.16 3.38 -32.74
C SER A 199 -10.75 4.37 -33.82
N ALA A 200 -9.44 4.62 -33.99
CA ALA A 200 -8.91 5.50 -35.03
C ALA A 200 -9.01 4.89 -36.45
N ARG A 201 -9.11 3.57 -36.57
CA ARG A 201 -9.22 2.87 -37.86
C ARG A 201 -10.66 2.67 -38.36
N ASN A 202 -11.65 2.96 -37.53
CA ASN A 202 -13.06 2.85 -37.90
C ASN A 202 -13.81 4.15 -37.57
N PRO A 203 -13.58 5.24 -38.30
CA PRO A 203 -14.45 6.40 -38.19
C PRO A 203 -15.81 5.98 -38.70
N VAL A 204 -16.79 5.87 -37.79
CA VAL A 204 -18.19 5.62 -38.15
C VAL A 204 -18.59 6.68 -39.16
N GLY A 205 -18.77 6.27 -40.39
CA GLY A 205 -19.31 7.11 -41.43
C GLY A 205 -20.71 7.51 -41.03
N THR A 206 -20.92 8.79 -40.92
CA THR A 206 -22.25 9.40 -40.84
C THR A 206 -22.96 9.24 -42.17
N PRO A 207 -24.28 8.96 -42.18
CA PRO A 207 -25.09 8.80 -43.39
C PRO A 207 -25.24 10.06 -44.23
#